data_af534600870de81c7ebbe7bd97df183a
#
_entry.id   af534600870de81c7ebbe7bd97df183a
#
_cell.length_a   1.000
_cell.length_b   1.000
_cell.length_c   1.000
_cell.angle_alpha   90.00
_cell.angle_beta   90.00
_cell.angle_gamma   90.00
#
_symmetry.space_group_name_H-M   'P 1'
#
loop_
_entity.id
_entity.type
_entity.pdbx_description
1 polymer ?
#
loop_
_entity_poly.entity_id
_entity_poly.type
_entity_poly.pdbx_seq_one_letter_code
_entity_poly.pdbx_strand_id
1 'polypeptide(L)'
;PWLIDGKMMSEAGVNTIRLYKSSDNHNGLKKAIGDFYEKYGIRTALGHWLGFWEYPQPFYADPEFRERIKKEVLEMVKTYKDEKGILFWILGNENNYSFSGRVNPWVCPEADKAEVSEQANIRAKIYYSFVNEIAREIHKIDPNHPVVLGNGELGYLDVAAKFCPDIDIVGILIYRGKTFGNIFNGLKSIFDKPLLLVEFGADSYNSFKKAEDEEMQSFFLEAQWKEIYKNSGFAKDGAGNCLGGFIFEWSDEWWKHNSDNSLNWKVHDTEAGWSQGAYYFDNKAEKNLNMNEEWFGIVGISEDKENGVNKRLPRKAYYMLKKMWESSSSK
;
A
#
# COMPACT_ATOMS: atom_id res chain seq x y z
N PRO A 1 -11.27 -9.58 17.08
CA PRO A 1 -11.61 -8.78 15.91
C PRO A 1 -11.21 -9.45 14.61
N TRP A 2 -9.90 -9.80 14.41
CA TRP A 2 -9.41 -10.34 13.13
C TRP A 2 -10.12 -11.60 12.61
N LEU A 3 -10.75 -12.42 13.46
CA LEU A 3 -11.52 -13.59 13.00
C LEU A 3 -12.83 -13.18 12.30
N ILE A 4 -13.45 -12.09 12.72
CA ILE A 4 -14.64 -11.54 12.04
C ILE A 4 -14.23 -11.02 10.68
N ASP A 5 -13.19 -10.19 10.65
CA ASP A 5 -12.67 -9.60 9.42
C ASP A 5 -12.18 -10.69 8.45
N GLY A 6 -11.41 -11.67 8.93
CA GLY A 6 -10.92 -12.78 8.13
C GLY A 6 -12.04 -13.61 7.49
N LYS A 7 -13.13 -13.87 8.23
CA LYS A 7 -14.30 -14.54 7.69
C LYS A 7 -14.95 -13.73 6.56
N MET A 8 -15.20 -12.44 6.78
CA MET A 8 -15.79 -11.56 5.77
C MET A 8 -14.90 -11.41 4.54
N MET A 9 -13.59 -11.26 4.74
CA MET A 9 -12.61 -11.20 3.65
C MET A 9 -12.63 -12.48 2.82
N SER A 10 -12.62 -13.65 3.46
CA SER A 10 -12.70 -14.95 2.78
C SER A 10 -14.00 -15.11 2.01
N GLU A 11 -15.13 -14.71 2.59
CA GLU A 11 -16.45 -14.71 1.92
C GLU A 11 -16.49 -13.76 0.71
N ALA A 12 -15.67 -12.70 0.71
CA ALA A 12 -15.52 -11.81 -0.44
C ALA A 12 -14.55 -12.33 -1.50
N GLY A 13 -13.78 -13.38 -1.22
CA GLY A 13 -12.78 -13.93 -2.14
C GLY A 13 -11.39 -13.31 -2.00
N VAL A 14 -11.14 -12.58 -0.90
CA VAL A 14 -9.79 -12.06 -0.58
C VAL A 14 -8.85 -13.23 -0.35
N ASN A 15 -7.71 -13.23 -1.02
CA ASN A 15 -6.66 -14.26 -0.89
C ASN A 15 -5.39 -13.77 -0.20
N THR A 16 -5.22 -12.46 -0.10
CA THR A 16 -4.03 -11.85 0.53
C THR A 16 -4.38 -10.52 1.17
N ILE A 17 -3.75 -10.24 2.32
CA ILE A 17 -3.79 -8.94 3.00
C ILE A 17 -2.39 -8.35 3.08
N ARG A 18 -2.31 -7.03 3.09
CA ARG A 18 -1.09 -6.28 3.37
C ARG A 18 -1.11 -5.75 4.80
N LEU A 19 -0.03 -5.98 5.53
CA LEU A 19 0.26 -5.36 6.81
C LEU A 19 1.47 -4.44 6.65
N TYR A 20 1.34 -3.19 7.08
CA TYR A 20 2.37 -2.16 6.84
C TYR A 20 3.62 -2.34 7.68
N LYS A 21 3.49 -2.94 8.86
CA LYS A 21 4.59 -3.22 9.77
C LYS A 21 4.31 -4.42 10.67
N SER A 22 5.35 -4.98 11.25
CA SER A 22 5.22 -5.95 12.33
C SER A 22 4.72 -5.27 13.62
N SER A 23 4.26 -6.08 14.55
CA SER A 23 3.82 -5.66 15.88
C SER A 23 4.84 -6.06 16.93
N ASP A 24 4.98 -5.25 17.99
CA ASP A 24 5.77 -5.62 19.19
C ASP A 24 5.20 -6.87 19.86
N ASN A 25 3.91 -7.13 19.72
CA ASN A 25 3.28 -8.38 20.11
C ASN A 25 3.47 -9.44 19.00
N HIS A 26 4.68 -9.96 18.87
CA HIS A 26 5.01 -10.97 17.88
C HIS A 26 4.14 -12.22 17.95
N ASN A 27 3.84 -12.72 19.15
CA ASN A 27 2.98 -13.91 19.32
C ASN A 27 1.54 -13.64 18.85
N GLY A 28 1.01 -12.45 19.15
CA GLY A 28 -0.31 -12.04 18.67
C GLY A 28 -0.37 -11.94 17.15
N LEU A 29 0.66 -11.35 16.54
CA LEU A 29 0.73 -11.23 15.08
C LEU A 29 0.92 -12.59 14.40
N LYS A 30 1.80 -13.47 14.89
CA LYS A 30 1.95 -14.84 14.41
C LYS A 30 0.63 -15.60 14.46
N LYS A 31 -0.08 -15.49 15.58
CA LYS A 31 -1.41 -16.09 15.71
C LYS A 31 -2.39 -15.53 14.69
N ALA A 32 -2.40 -14.23 14.44
CA ALA A 32 -3.30 -13.62 13.46
C ALA A 32 -2.97 -14.09 12.03
N ILE A 33 -1.69 -14.10 11.65
CA ILE A 33 -1.22 -14.62 10.35
C ILE A 33 -1.63 -16.09 10.18
N GLY A 34 -1.40 -16.94 11.21
CA GLY A 34 -1.79 -18.33 11.20
C GLY A 34 -3.31 -18.51 11.09
N ASP A 35 -4.10 -17.77 11.86
CA ASP A 35 -5.57 -17.82 11.79
C ASP A 35 -6.10 -17.40 10.40
N PHE A 36 -5.55 -16.34 9.79
CA PHE A 36 -5.92 -15.93 8.43
C PHE A 36 -5.63 -17.03 7.41
N TYR A 37 -4.46 -17.64 7.48
CA TYR A 37 -4.07 -18.69 6.55
C TYR A 37 -4.84 -20.00 6.76
N GLU A 38 -4.84 -20.51 7.99
CA GLU A 38 -5.39 -21.85 8.28
C GLU A 38 -6.92 -21.91 8.23
N LYS A 39 -7.59 -20.83 8.67
CA LYS A 39 -9.06 -20.79 8.73
C LYS A 39 -9.70 -20.24 7.47
N TYR A 40 -9.02 -19.33 6.79
CA TYR A 40 -9.61 -18.53 5.72
C TYR A 40 -8.85 -18.60 4.39
N GLY A 41 -7.69 -19.25 4.34
CA GLY A 41 -6.87 -19.33 3.13
C GLY A 41 -6.21 -18.02 2.72
N ILE A 42 -6.21 -17.02 3.62
CA ILE A 42 -5.69 -15.66 3.34
C ILE A 42 -4.22 -15.58 3.72
N ARG A 43 -3.38 -15.17 2.79
CA ARG A 43 -1.94 -14.95 3.01
C ARG A 43 -1.67 -13.50 3.44
N THR A 44 -0.48 -13.27 3.96
CA THR A 44 -0.04 -11.96 4.46
C THR A 44 1.19 -11.49 3.72
N ALA A 45 1.12 -10.30 3.13
CA ALA A 45 2.26 -9.50 2.72
C ALA A 45 2.66 -8.60 3.89
N LEU A 46 3.83 -8.83 4.47
CA LEU A 46 4.28 -8.08 5.64
C LEU A 46 5.30 -7.02 5.24
N GLY A 47 5.05 -5.77 5.63
CA GLY A 47 5.84 -4.62 5.27
C GLY A 47 6.74 -4.08 6.37
N HIS A 48 7.65 -3.20 5.96
CA HIS A 48 8.42 -2.33 6.83
C HIS A 48 8.61 -0.96 6.15
N TRP A 49 8.29 0.12 6.84
CA TRP A 49 8.32 1.49 6.29
C TRP A 49 9.72 2.05 6.07
N LEU A 50 10.76 1.36 6.49
CA LEU A 50 12.16 1.80 6.41
C LEU A 50 12.41 3.15 7.09
N GLY A 51 11.71 3.42 8.18
CA GLY A 51 11.84 4.66 8.93
C GLY A 51 11.19 5.90 8.28
N PHE A 52 10.40 5.74 7.22
CA PHE A 52 9.83 6.88 6.48
C PHE A 52 8.94 7.80 7.34
N TRP A 53 8.19 7.23 8.25
CA TRP A 53 7.28 7.96 9.14
C TRP A 53 7.89 8.27 10.52
N GLU A 54 9.20 8.12 10.67
CA GLU A 54 9.88 8.50 11.90
C GLU A 54 10.12 10.01 11.98
N TYR A 55 9.86 10.55 13.15
CA TYR A 55 10.22 11.95 13.44
C TYR A 55 11.63 12.01 14.04
N PRO A 56 12.46 13.02 13.72
CA PRO A 56 12.11 14.17 12.88
C PRO A 56 12.12 13.90 11.37
N GLN A 57 12.84 12.92 10.86
CA GLN A 57 12.90 12.53 9.43
C GLN A 57 13.71 11.25 9.26
N PRO A 58 13.51 10.46 8.20
CA PRO A 58 14.44 9.41 7.84
C PRO A 58 15.78 9.99 7.39
N PHE A 59 16.88 9.34 7.77
CA PHE A 59 18.24 9.81 7.47
C PHE A 59 19.01 8.75 6.67
N TYR A 60 18.60 8.49 5.44
CA TYR A 60 19.22 7.44 4.60
C TYR A 60 20.68 7.71 4.22
N ALA A 61 21.18 8.94 4.37
CA ALA A 61 22.60 9.25 4.24
C ALA A 61 23.44 8.85 5.48
N ASP A 62 22.78 8.65 6.63
CA ASP A 62 23.45 8.29 7.89
C ASP A 62 23.66 6.76 7.96
N PRO A 63 24.91 6.29 8.10
CA PRO A 63 25.23 4.87 8.23
C PRO A 63 24.60 4.21 9.47
N GLU A 64 24.51 4.90 10.60
CA GLU A 64 23.96 4.36 11.84
C GLU A 64 22.43 4.17 11.70
N PHE A 65 21.76 5.14 11.10
CA PHE A 65 20.32 5.02 10.76
C PHE A 65 20.08 3.81 9.85
N ARG A 66 20.85 3.68 8.76
CA ARG A 66 20.69 2.54 7.84
C ARG A 66 20.93 1.20 8.51
N GLU A 67 21.97 1.10 9.35
CA GLU A 67 22.27 -0.16 10.06
C GLU A 67 21.16 -0.54 11.03
N ARG A 68 20.58 0.43 11.76
CA ARG A 68 19.43 0.21 12.64
C ARG A 68 18.22 -0.29 11.85
N ILE A 69 17.84 0.39 10.78
CA ILE A 69 16.67 0.00 9.95
C ILE A 69 16.90 -1.37 9.31
N LYS A 70 18.10 -1.64 8.79
CA LYS A 70 18.45 -2.95 8.24
C LYS A 70 18.28 -4.05 9.28
N LYS A 71 18.78 -3.83 10.49
CA LYS A 71 18.63 -4.78 11.60
C LYS A 71 17.15 -5.04 11.92
N GLU A 72 16.32 -4.01 12.03
CA GLU A 72 14.88 -4.13 12.28
C GLU A 72 14.19 -4.99 11.21
N VAL A 73 14.47 -4.72 9.92
CA VAL A 73 13.89 -5.52 8.81
C VAL A 73 14.36 -6.98 8.89
N LEU A 74 15.64 -7.24 9.11
CA LEU A 74 16.15 -8.61 9.16
C LEU A 74 15.61 -9.37 10.39
N GLU A 75 15.39 -8.70 11.51
CA GLU A 75 14.74 -9.28 12.69
C GLU A 75 13.28 -9.63 12.39
N MET A 76 12.55 -8.74 11.71
CA MET A 76 11.19 -9.02 11.23
C MET A 76 11.17 -10.27 10.35
N VAL A 77 12.01 -10.32 9.33
CA VAL A 77 12.06 -11.48 8.41
C VAL A 77 12.40 -12.78 9.17
N LYS A 78 13.42 -12.79 10.03
CA LYS A 78 13.78 -13.96 10.85
C LYS A 78 12.63 -14.41 11.74
N THR A 79 11.86 -13.47 12.26
CA THR A 79 10.75 -13.76 13.17
C THR A 79 9.59 -14.44 12.46
N TYR A 80 9.30 -14.07 11.20
CA TYR A 80 8.08 -14.47 10.52
C TYR A 80 8.27 -15.36 9.28
N LYS A 81 9.48 -15.56 8.77
CA LYS A 81 9.73 -16.31 7.51
C LYS A 81 9.22 -17.75 7.51
N ASP A 82 9.11 -18.37 8.67
CA ASP A 82 8.67 -19.74 8.83
C ASP A 82 7.14 -19.87 9.06
N GLU A 83 6.42 -18.72 9.15
CA GLU A 83 4.96 -18.71 9.27
C GLU A 83 4.32 -19.03 7.91
N LYS A 84 3.55 -20.09 7.84
CA LYS A 84 2.92 -20.59 6.58
C LYS A 84 2.06 -19.55 5.84
N GLY A 85 1.54 -18.57 6.55
CA GLY A 85 0.71 -17.50 5.98
C GLY A 85 1.49 -16.38 5.32
N ILE A 86 2.81 -16.27 5.46
CA ILE A 86 3.60 -15.24 4.78
C ILE A 86 3.65 -15.51 3.28
N LEU A 87 3.50 -14.44 2.46
CA LEU A 87 3.58 -14.51 1.01
C LEU A 87 4.82 -13.80 0.48
N PHE A 88 5.08 -12.59 0.91
CA PHE A 88 6.26 -11.78 0.53
C PHE A 88 6.50 -10.61 1.48
N TRP A 89 7.67 -9.97 1.36
CA TRP A 89 8.10 -8.82 2.13
C TRP A 89 7.96 -7.54 1.33
N ILE A 90 7.41 -6.47 1.94
CA ILE A 90 7.30 -5.16 1.29
C ILE A 90 8.23 -4.17 1.98
N LEU A 91 9.18 -3.63 1.23
CA LEU A 91 10.15 -2.64 1.71
C LEU A 91 9.76 -1.23 1.28
N GLY A 92 9.52 -0.37 2.24
CA GLY A 92 9.11 1.02 2.03
C GLY A 92 7.61 1.22 1.82
N ASN A 93 7.22 2.49 1.84
CA ASN A 93 5.86 2.98 1.60
C ASN A 93 5.95 4.45 1.16
N GLU A 94 6.04 4.69 -0.16
CA GLU A 94 6.13 6.04 -0.73
C GLU A 94 7.38 6.86 -0.33
N ASN A 95 8.44 6.20 0.12
CA ASN A 95 9.68 6.85 0.57
C ASN A 95 10.29 7.77 -0.48
N ASN A 96 10.02 7.50 -1.77
CA ASN A 96 10.46 8.33 -2.88
C ASN A 96 9.89 9.75 -2.87
N TYR A 97 8.81 10.00 -2.16
CA TYR A 97 8.28 11.38 -1.99
C TYR A 97 9.18 12.27 -1.12
N SER A 98 10.09 11.68 -0.35
CA SER A 98 11.09 12.41 0.44
C SER A 98 12.37 12.77 -0.34
N PHE A 99 12.46 12.47 -1.63
CA PHE A 99 13.64 12.83 -2.44
C PHE A 99 13.57 14.29 -2.92
N SER A 100 12.37 14.83 -3.06
CA SER A 100 12.08 16.18 -3.51
C SER A 100 11.13 16.92 -2.54
N GLY A 101 10.56 18.02 -2.96
CA GLY A 101 9.71 18.86 -2.10
C GLY A 101 8.28 18.38 -1.84
N ARG A 102 7.86 17.16 -2.23
CA ARG A 102 6.51 16.67 -1.95
C ARG A 102 6.32 16.33 -0.46
N VAL A 103 7.30 15.70 0.12
CA VAL A 103 7.45 15.52 1.56
C VAL A 103 8.83 16.06 1.90
N ASN A 104 9.02 16.66 3.07
CA ASN A 104 10.29 17.28 3.44
C ASN A 104 11.47 16.37 3.12
N PRO A 105 12.37 16.78 2.22
CA PRO A 105 13.51 15.97 1.85
C PRO A 105 14.47 15.84 3.05
N TRP A 106 14.96 14.62 3.26
CA TRP A 106 15.90 14.36 4.35
C TRP A 106 17.28 14.97 4.07
N VAL A 107 18.01 15.27 5.15
CA VAL A 107 19.36 15.86 5.09
C VAL A 107 20.31 14.90 4.38
N CYS A 108 20.97 15.39 3.34
CA CYS A 108 21.93 14.65 2.54
C CYS A 108 23.06 15.56 2.10
N PRO A 109 24.22 15.55 2.80
CA PRO A 109 25.34 16.46 2.51
C PRO A 109 25.86 16.35 1.06
N GLU A 110 25.74 15.20 0.42
CA GLU A 110 26.08 15.00 -0.99
C GLU A 110 25.10 15.74 -1.91
N ALA A 111 23.80 15.54 -1.67
CA ALA A 111 22.75 16.21 -2.44
C ALA A 111 22.73 17.73 -2.21
N ASP A 112 22.92 18.16 -0.95
CA ASP A 112 22.81 19.57 -0.59
C ASP A 112 23.94 20.44 -1.20
N LYS A 113 25.04 19.83 -1.65
CA LYS A 113 26.13 20.47 -2.38
C LYS A 113 25.97 20.44 -3.90
N ALA A 114 25.03 19.66 -4.40
CA ALA A 114 24.78 19.50 -5.83
C ALA A 114 23.81 20.54 -6.36
N GLU A 115 23.77 20.69 -7.68
CA GLU A 115 22.74 21.49 -8.35
C GLU A 115 21.34 21.00 -7.98
N VAL A 116 20.38 21.92 -7.83
CA VAL A 116 19.02 21.61 -7.39
C VAL A 116 18.36 20.53 -8.22
N SER A 117 18.60 20.51 -9.52
CA SER A 117 18.06 19.51 -10.45
C SER A 117 18.57 18.08 -10.17
N GLU A 118 19.73 17.92 -9.54
CA GLU A 118 20.37 16.63 -9.26
C GLU A 118 20.09 16.11 -7.86
N GLN A 119 19.66 16.97 -6.93
CA GLN A 119 19.53 16.63 -5.53
C GLN A 119 18.59 15.44 -5.27
N ALA A 120 17.45 15.40 -5.96
CA ALA A 120 16.48 14.32 -5.83
C ALA A 120 17.01 12.99 -6.36
N ASN A 121 17.77 13.01 -7.48
CA ASN A 121 18.41 11.82 -8.05
C ASN A 121 19.50 11.26 -7.13
N ILE A 122 20.26 12.12 -6.46
CA ILE A 122 21.26 11.70 -5.48
C ILE A 122 20.59 11.01 -4.30
N ARG A 123 19.53 11.59 -3.75
CA ARG A 123 18.76 10.96 -2.67
C ARG A 123 18.15 9.63 -3.13
N ALA A 124 17.57 9.59 -4.32
CA ALA A 124 17.02 8.36 -4.90
C ALA A 124 18.08 7.26 -5.00
N LYS A 125 19.26 7.56 -5.51
CA LYS A 125 20.38 6.62 -5.60
C LYS A 125 20.77 6.05 -4.23
N ILE A 126 20.92 6.91 -3.23
CA ILE A 126 21.29 6.48 -1.86
C ILE A 126 20.21 5.56 -1.29
N TYR A 127 18.95 5.96 -1.38
CA TYR A 127 17.83 5.18 -0.87
C TYR A 127 17.70 3.81 -1.56
N TYR A 128 17.65 3.78 -2.89
CA TYR A 128 17.49 2.51 -3.61
C TYR A 128 18.69 1.58 -3.46
N SER A 129 19.91 2.12 -3.36
CA SER A 129 21.09 1.31 -3.02
C SER A 129 20.95 0.67 -1.63
N PHE A 130 20.39 1.39 -0.68
CA PHE A 130 20.10 0.87 0.66
C PHE A 130 19.01 -0.20 0.65
N VAL A 131 17.92 0.02 -0.09
CA VAL A 131 16.86 -0.99 -0.27
C VAL A 131 17.44 -2.26 -0.90
N ASN A 132 18.31 -2.11 -1.89
CA ASN A 132 18.98 -3.24 -2.55
C ASN A 132 19.86 -4.04 -1.59
N GLU A 133 20.58 -3.35 -0.73
CA GLU A 133 21.38 -4.00 0.32
C GLU A 133 20.49 -4.86 1.22
N ILE A 134 19.35 -4.31 1.68
CA ILE A 134 18.39 -5.05 2.51
C ILE A 134 17.82 -6.24 1.74
N ALA A 135 17.39 -6.07 0.50
CA ALA A 135 16.86 -7.17 -0.31
C ALA A 135 17.82 -8.34 -0.44
N ARG A 136 19.10 -8.06 -0.70
CA ARG A 136 20.15 -9.08 -0.75
C ARG A 136 20.33 -9.81 0.58
N GLU A 137 20.30 -9.11 1.71
CA GLU A 137 20.40 -9.74 3.03
C GLU A 137 19.16 -10.58 3.35
N ILE A 138 17.95 -10.13 2.92
CA ILE A 138 16.73 -10.95 3.04
C ILE A 138 16.87 -12.25 2.26
N HIS A 139 17.29 -12.21 1.00
CA HIS A 139 17.45 -13.41 0.17
C HIS A 139 18.44 -14.45 0.76
N LYS A 140 19.46 -13.98 1.55
CA LYS A 140 20.37 -14.90 2.24
C LYS A 140 19.72 -15.66 3.39
N ILE A 141 18.77 -15.04 4.08
CA ILE A 141 18.10 -15.61 5.27
C ILE A 141 16.74 -16.23 4.95
N ASP A 142 16.14 -15.80 3.87
CA ASP A 142 14.84 -16.26 3.38
C ASP A 142 14.80 -16.29 1.84
N PRO A 143 15.24 -17.37 1.21
CA PRO A 143 15.22 -17.50 -0.24
C PRO A 143 13.83 -17.85 -0.80
N ASN A 144 12.82 -18.04 0.05
CA ASN A 144 11.52 -18.56 -0.36
C ASN A 144 10.48 -17.48 -0.64
N HIS A 145 10.62 -16.30 -0.02
CA HIS A 145 9.63 -15.24 -0.14
C HIS A 145 10.20 -14.05 -0.93
N PRO A 146 9.50 -13.62 -1.99
CA PRO A 146 9.92 -12.46 -2.77
C PRO A 146 9.98 -11.16 -1.97
N VAL A 147 10.84 -10.24 -2.42
CA VAL A 147 10.99 -8.91 -1.87
C VAL A 147 10.38 -7.88 -2.82
N VAL A 148 9.46 -7.08 -2.31
CA VAL A 148 8.71 -6.06 -3.03
C VAL A 148 9.22 -4.68 -2.63
N LEU A 149 9.51 -3.81 -3.59
CA LEU A 149 9.76 -2.38 -3.34
C LEU A 149 8.41 -1.65 -3.27
N GLY A 150 8.11 -0.91 -2.20
CA GLY A 150 6.93 -0.04 -2.09
C GLY A 150 7.25 1.39 -2.56
N ASN A 151 6.79 1.78 -3.75
CA ASN A 151 7.09 3.06 -4.38
C ASN A 151 5.82 3.87 -4.71
N GLY A 152 5.80 5.15 -4.36
CA GLY A 152 4.74 6.06 -4.76
C GLY A 152 4.83 6.41 -6.23
N GLU A 153 3.81 6.08 -7.02
CA GLU A 153 3.78 6.33 -8.46
C GLU A 153 5.02 5.77 -9.21
N LEU A 154 5.30 6.27 -10.41
CA LEU A 154 6.46 5.87 -11.21
C LEU A 154 7.73 6.70 -10.90
N GLY A 155 7.66 7.62 -9.94
CA GLY A 155 8.76 8.54 -9.67
C GLY A 155 10.05 7.82 -9.30
N TYR A 156 11.15 8.17 -9.99
CA TYR A 156 12.51 7.67 -9.76
C TYR A 156 12.70 6.15 -9.96
N LEU A 157 11.76 5.45 -10.60
CA LEU A 157 11.93 4.01 -10.87
C LEU A 157 13.04 3.72 -11.88
N ASP A 158 13.40 4.67 -12.72
CA ASP A 158 14.59 4.57 -13.58
C ASP A 158 15.89 4.54 -12.76
N VAL A 159 15.93 5.23 -11.63
CA VAL A 159 17.03 5.16 -10.66
C VAL A 159 16.97 3.84 -9.89
N ALA A 160 15.76 3.41 -9.47
CA ALA A 160 15.57 2.12 -8.80
C ALA A 160 16.02 0.95 -9.69
N ALA A 161 15.71 0.97 -10.99
CA ALA A 161 16.14 -0.05 -11.94
C ALA A 161 17.67 -0.23 -12.00
N LYS A 162 18.42 0.86 -11.79
CA LYS A 162 19.88 0.86 -11.79
C LYS A 162 20.49 0.45 -10.45
N PHE A 163 19.87 0.87 -9.35
CA PHE A 163 20.49 0.78 -8.01
C PHE A 163 19.77 -0.19 -7.07
N CYS A 164 18.64 -0.79 -7.51
CA CYS A 164 17.90 -1.78 -6.73
C CYS A 164 17.51 -3.00 -7.58
N PRO A 165 18.46 -3.66 -8.28
CA PRO A 165 18.16 -4.79 -9.15
C PRO A 165 17.76 -6.07 -8.40
N ASP A 166 18.07 -6.21 -7.13
CA ASP A 166 17.85 -7.43 -6.34
C ASP A 166 16.44 -7.52 -5.71
N ILE A 167 15.58 -6.53 -5.91
CA ILE A 167 14.15 -6.71 -5.60
C ILE A 167 13.50 -7.62 -6.64
N ASP A 168 12.46 -8.35 -6.25
CA ASP A 168 11.78 -9.30 -7.14
C ASP A 168 10.56 -8.66 -7.83
N ILE A 169 9.88 -7.75 -7.15
CA ILE A 169 8.61 -7.15 -7.58
C ILE A 169 8.64 -5.65 -7.34
N VAL A 170 8.17 -4.87 -8.30
CA VAL A 170 7.92 -3.44 -8.11
C VAL A 170 6.50 -3.25 -7.61
N GLY A 171 6.39 -2.76 -6.37
CA GLY A 171 5.13 -2.40 -5.72
C GLY A 171 4.85 -0.92 -5.92
N ILE A 172 3.68 -0.58 -6.44
CA ILE A 172 3.26 0.80 -6.68
C ILE A 172 2.08 1.17 -5.81
N LEU A 173 2.16 2.33 -5.16
CA LEU A 173 1.04 3.00 -4.49
C LEU A 173 0.49 4.07 -5.43
N ILE A 174 -0.82 4.04 -5.75
CA ILE A 174 -1.38 4.87 -6.81
C ILE A 174 -2.87 5.18 -6.64
N TYR A 175 -3.21 6.47 -6.79
CA TYR A 175 -4.57 6.98 -6.67
C TYR A 175 -4.89 7.95 -7.81
N ARG A 176 -5.53 7.46 -8.88
CA ARG A 176 -5.77 8.24 -10.10
C ARG A 176 -7.23 8.26 -10.58
N GLY A 177 -8.15 7.74 -9.77
CA GLY A 177 -9.56 7.61 -10.16
C GLY A 177 -9.86 6.27 -10.85
N LYS A 178 -10.69 6.25 -11.88
CA LYS A 178 -11.14 5.01 -12.53
C LYS A 178 -10.09 4.32 -13.40
N THR A 179 -8.97 4.96 -13.72
CA THR A 179 -7.90 4.41 -14.55
C THR A 179 -6.54 4.71 -13.94
N PHE A 180 -5.62 3.77 -14.08
CA PHE A 180 -4.21 3.96 -13.73
C PHE A 180 -3.39 4.57 -14.90
N GLY A 181 -4.04 4.82 -16.04
CA GLY A 181 -3.38 5.36 -17.22
C GLY A 181 -2.32 4.41 -17.77
N ASN A 182 -1.14 4.92 -18.12
CA ASN A 182 -0.09 4.12 -18.76
C ASN A 182 0.86 3.40 -17.78
N ILE A 183 0.42 3.12 -16.53
CA ILE A 183 1.34 2.60 -15.50
C ILE A 183 1.92 1.23 -15.86
N PHE A 184 1.11 0.33 -16.41
CA PHE A 184 1.51 -1.05 -16.72
C PHE A 184 2.60 -1.12 -17.79
N ASN A 185 2.39 -0.45 -18.92
CA ASN A 185 3.39 -0.35 -19.99
C ASN A 185 4.54 0.59 -19.61
N GLY A 186 4.24 1.67 -18.88
CA GLY A 186 5.24 2.62 -18.40
C GLY A 186 6.27 1.92 -17.51
N LEU A 187 5.82 1.13 -16.52
CA LEU A 187 6.74 0.36 -15.70
C LEU A 187 7.57 -0.62 -16.51
N LYS A 188 6.93 -1.40 -17.40
CA LYS A 188 7.64 -2.40 -18.22
C LYS A 188 8.77 -1.81 -19.05
N SER A 189 8.63 -0.56 -19.48
CA SER A 189 9.67 0.15 -20.23
C SER A 189 10.80 0.71 -19.35
N ILE A 190 10.55 0.94 -18.06
CA ILE A 190 11.50 1.54 -17.11
C ILE A 190 12.24 0.47 -16.33
N PHE A 191 11.50 -0.50 -15.81
CA PHE A 191 12.02 -1.53 -14.92
C PHE A 191 11.33 -2.86 -15.24
N ASP A 192 12.03 -3.76 -15.91
CA ASP A 192 11.47 -5.06 -16.34
C ASP A 192 11.36 -6.04 -15.17
N LYS A 193 10.43 -5.74 -14.26
CA LYS A 193 10.03 -6.55 -13.11
C LYS A 193 8.51 -6.68 -13.07
N PRO A 194 7.97 -7.74 -12.45
CA PRO A 194 6.54 -7.83 -12.20
C PRO A 194 6.02 -6.61 -11.41
N LEU A 195 4.81 -6.17 -11.74
CA LEU A 195 4.10 -5.09 -11.06
C LEU A 195 3.11 -5.66 -10.04
N LEU A 196 3.11 -5.09 -8.85
CA LEU A 196 2.06 -5.28 -7.86
C LEU A 196 1.52 -3.91 -7.45
N LEU A 197 0.22 -3.68 -7.51
CA LEU A 197 -0.35 -2.48 -6.90
C LEU A 197 -0.44 -2.71 -5.39
N VAL A 198 0.59 -2.30 -4.66
CA VAL A 198 0.66 -2.54 -3.21
C VAL A 198 -0.30 -1.64 -2.43
N GLU A 199 -0.87 -0.62 -3.12
CA GLU A 199 -1.91 0.22 -2.59
C GLU A 199 -2.64 0.95 -3.71
N PHE A 200 -3.95 0.83 -3.74
CA PHE A 200 -4.84 1.62 -4.56
C PHE A 200 -6.24 1.62 -3.93
N GLY A 201 -7.07 2.58 -4.27
CA GLY A 201 -8.38 2.65 -3.67
C GLY A 201 -9.22 3.82 -4.16
N ALA A 202 -10.35 3.99 -3.50
CA ALA A 202 -11.24 5.12 -3.64
C ALA A 202 -12.01 5.31 -2.33
N ASP A 203 -12.15 6.56 -1.89
CA ASP A 203 -12.97 6.87 -0.73
C ASP A 203 -14.46 6.77 -1.03
N SER A 204 -15.26 6.58 0.01
CA SER A 204 -16.72 6.60 -0.07
C SER A 204 -17.30 7.99 0.15
N TYR A 205 -16.48 9.01 0.41
CA TYR A 205 -16.94 10.39 0.57
C TYR A 205 -16.92 11.16 -0.75
N ASN A 206 -18.08 11.66 -1.15
CA ASN A 206 -18.21 12.50 -2.34
C ASN A 206 -18.13 13.97 -1.96
N SER A 207 -17.00 14.61 -2.21
CA SER A 207 -16.76 16.01 -1.89
C SER A 207 -17.66 17.01 -2.63
N PHE A 208 -18.22 16.65 -3.77
CA PHE A 208 -19.21 17.47 -4.49
C PHE A 208 -20.58 17.40 -3.85
N LYS A 209 -21.00 16.21 -3.44
CA LYS A 209 -22.27 15.98 -2.73
C LYS A 209 -22.18 16.31 -1.25
N LYS A 210 -20.96 16.38 -0.70
CA LYS A 210 -20.65 16.51 0.74
C LYS A 210 -21.34 15.44 1.58
N ALA A 211 -21.29 14.21 1.11
CA ALA A 211 -21.95 13.06 1.72
C ALA A 211 -21.26 11.76 1.30
N GLU A 212 -21.52 10.71 2.06
CA GLU A 212 -21.13 9.34 1.70
C GLU A 212 -21.82 8.93 0.37
N ASP A 213 -21.05 8.32 -0.52
CA ASP A 213 -21.47 7.87 -1.85
C ASP A 213 -20.83 6.51 -2.17
N GLU A 214 -21.42 5.47 -1.65
CA GLU A 214 -20.95 4.10 -1.87
C GLU A 214 -20.99 3.67 -3.34
N GLU A 215 -21.88 4.26 -4.15
CA GLU A 215 -21.94 4.00 -5.59
C GLU A 215 -20.70 4.50 -6.29
N MET A 216 -20.22 5.70 -5.92
CA MET A 216 -19.01 6.29 -6.47
C MET A 216 -17.79 5.43 -6.11
N GLN A 217 -17.63 5.03 -4.84
CA GLN A 217 -16.56 4.14 -4.41
C GLN A 217 -16.56 2.83 -5.18
N SER A 218 -17.73 2.19 -5.27
CA SER A 218 -17.92 0.94 -6.00
C SER A 218 -17.55 1.08 -7.49
N PHE A 219 -17.98 2.16 -8.13
CA PHE A 219 -17.67 2.44 -9.54
C PHE A 219 -16.16 2.57 -9.80
N PHE A 220 -15.45 3.33 -8.96
CA PHE A 220 -14.00 3.49 -9.09
C PHE A 220 -13.27 2.16 -8.90
N LEU A 221 -13.57 1.43 -7.83
CA LEU A 221 -12.92 0.16 -7.53
C LEU A 221 -13.20 -0.92 -8.59
N GLU A 222 -14.42 -0.96 -9.14
CA GLU A 222 -14.75 -1.86 -10.25
C GLU A 222 -13.90 -1.57 -11.49
N ALA A 223 -13.78 -0.30 -11.87
CA ALA A 223 -12.99 0.11 -13.03
C ALA A 223 -11.50 -0.20 -12.83
N GLN A 224 -10.96 0.12 -11.66
CA GLN A 224 -9.57 -0.15 -11.28
C GLN A 224 -9.27 -1.66 -11.31
N TRP A 225 -10.13 -2.49 -10.73
CA TRP A 225 -9.92 -3.94 -10.71
C TRP A 225 -10.01 -4.57 -12.09
N LYS A 226 -10.91 -4.10 -12.95
CA LYS A 226 -10.96 -4.53 -14.37
C LYS A 226 -9.66 -4.22 -15.11
N GLU A 227 -9.07 -3.07 -14.84
CA GLU A 227 -7.80 -2.66 -15.46
C GLU A 227 -6.63 -3.50 -14.96
N ILE A 228 -6.57 -3.81 -13.64
CA ILE A 228 -5.61 -4.75 -13.05
C ILE A 228 -5.72 -6.11 -13.73
N TYR A 229 -6.91 -6.67 -13.81
CA TYR A 229 -7.14 -7.98 -14.43
C TYR A 229 -6.73 -8.00 -15.91
N LYS A 230 -7.09 -6.96 -16.68
CA LYS A 230 -6.71 -6.80 -18.08
C LYS A 230 -5.18 -6.84 -18.29
N ASN A 231 -4.42 -6.30 -17.33
CA ASN A 231 -2.95 -6.22 -17.43
C ASN A 231 -2.24 -7.35 -16.67
N SER A 232 -2.98 -8.33 -16.13
CA SER A 232 -2.40 -9.49 -15.47
C SER A 232 -1.76 -10.46 -16.47
N GLY A 233 -0.88 -11.33 -15.97
CA GLY A 233 -0.27 -12.39 -16.77
C GLY A 233 -1.26 -13.43 -17.34
N PHE A 234 -2.51 -13.43 -16.87
CA PHE A 234 -3.57 -14.31 -17.35
C PHE A 234 -4.36 -13.71 -18.54
N ALA A 235 -4.31 -12.39 -18.74
CA ALA A 235 -5.04 -11.72 -19.81
C ALA A 235 -4.24 -11.72 -21.11
N LYS A 236 -4.96 -11.83 -22.26
CA LYS A 236 -4.33 -11.93 -23.59
C LYS A 236 -3.91 -10.57 -24.16
N ASP A 237 -4.59 -9.50 -23.76
CA ASP A 237 -4.55 -8.21 -24.47
C ASP A 237 -4.01 -7.05 -23.61
N GLY A 238 -3.32 -7.33 -22.51
CA GLY A 238 -2.75 -6.32 -21.62
C GLY A 238 -1.22 -6.32 -21.60
N ALA A 239 -0.64 -5.55 -20.68
CA ALA A 239 0.81 -5.51 -20.48
C ALA A 239 1.40 -6.85 -20.00
N GLY A 240 0.57 -7.69 -19.36
CA GLY A 240 0.93 -9.04 -18.91
C GLY A 240 1.91 -9.07 -17.73
N ASN A 241 2.11 -7.96 -17.04
CA ASN A 241 3.10 -7.82 -15.97
C ASN A 241 2.50 -7.61 -14.58
N CYS A 242 1.18 -7.47 -14.44
CA CYS A 242 0.53 -7.20 -13.17
C CYS A 242 0.19 -8.50 -12.42
N LEU A 243 0.63 -8.59 -11.17
CA LEU A 243 0.35 -9.73 -10.27
C LEU A 243 -0.98 -9.59 -9.53
N GLY A 244 -1.55 -8.37 -9.48
CA GLY A 244 -2.75 -8.04 -8.72
C GLY A 244 -2.59 -6.75 -7.93
N GLY A 245 -3.38 -6.61 -6.85
CA GLY A 245 -3.29 -5.41 -6.05
C GLY A 245 -3.98 -5.52 -4.69
N PHE A 246 -3.60 -4.63 -3.78
CA PHE A 246 -4.19 -4.44 -2.47
C PHE A 246 -5.04 -3.19 -2.46
N ILE A 247 -6.32 -3.36 -2.17
CA ILE A 247 -7.24 -2.24 -2.00
C ILE A 247 -6.95 -1.56 -0.68
N PHE A 248 -6.71 -0.30 -0.70
CA PHE A 248 -6.73 0.58 0.45
C PHE A 248 -8.13 1.21 0.58
N GLU A 249 -8.95 0.76 1.58
CA GLU A 249 -8.54 -0.20 2.58
C GLU A 249 -9.73 -1.06 3.06
N TRP A 250 -9.50 -1.90 4.08
CA TRP A 250 -10.54 -2.78 4.62
C TRP A 250 -11.61 -2.02 5.39
N SER A 251 -11.19 -1.22 6.39
CA SER A 251 -12.10 -0.45 7.24
C SER A 251 -11.61 0.98 7.40
N ASP A 252 -12.55 1.91 7.55
CA ASP A 252 -12.25 3.33 7.70
C ASP A 252 -11.18 3.64 8.74
N GLU A 253 -10.30 4.59 8.43
CA GLU A 253 -9.28 5.13 9.32
C GLU A 253 -9.81 6.34 10.11
N TRP A 254 -10.83 6.16 10.89
CA TRP A 254 -11.53 7.17 11.67
C TRP A 254 -10.64 8.05 12.57
N TRP A 255 -9.38 7.69 12.76
CA TRP A 255 -8.36 8.50 13.46
C TRP A 255 -7.66 9.53 12.57
N LYS A 256 -7.86 9.49 11.25
CA LYS A 256 -7.26 10.40 10.27
C LYS A 256 -8.15 11.60 9.95
N HIS A 257 -8.87 12.12 10.91
CA HIS A 257 -9.62 13.35 10.71
C HIS A 257 -8.80 14.60 11.07
N ASN A 258 -9.15 15.72 10.45
CA ASN A 258 -8.39 16.97 10.55
C ASN A 258 -8.73 17.79 11.80
N SER A 259 -9.51 17.30 12.69
CA SER A 259 -9.88 18.00 13.90
C SER A 259 -8.91 17.71 15.03
N ASP A 260 -8.78 18.60 15.92
CA ASP A 260 -8.24 18.70 17.26
C ASP A 260 -7.66 17.46 17.98
N ASN A 261 -7.17 16.44 17.28
CA ASN A 261 -6.68 15.17 17.83
C ASN A 261 -7.70 14.40 18.71
N SER A 262 -8.98 14.65 18.56
CA SER A 262 -9.97 13.83 19.22
C SER A 262 -10.00 12.45 18.56
N LEU A 263 -9.70 11.40 19.31
CA LEU A 263 -9.87 10.00 18.89
C LEU A 263 -11.36 9.64 18.81
N ASN A 264 -12.20 10.58 18.38
CA ASN A 264 -13.63 10.37 18.29
C ASN A 264 -13.98 9.78 16.90
N TRP A 265 -13.92 8.48 16.82
CA TRP A 265 -14.28 7.71 15.61
C TRP A 265 -15.72 7.89 15.10
N LYS A 266 -16.54 8.70 15.79
CA LYS A 266 -17.88 9.11 15.35
C LYS A 266 -17.87 10.37 14.50
N VAL A 267 -16.77 11.11 14.51
CA VAL A 267 -16.60 12.35 13.74
C VAL A 267 -15.81 12.02 12.52
N HIS A 268 -16.48 11.98 11.38
CA HIS A 268 -15.83 11.81 10.09
C HIS A 268 -15.36 13.14 9.53
N ASP A 269 -14.15 13.15 9.01
CA ASP A 269 -13.61 14.31 8.33
C ASP A 269 -14.30 14.51 6.96
N THR A 270 -14.82 15.68 6.76
CA THR A 270 -15.49 16.10 5.52
C THR A 270 -14.78 17.24 4.82
N GLU A 271 -13.64 17.70 5.32
CA GLU A 271 -12.92 18.88 4.85
C GLU A 271 -11.48 18.63 4.45
N ALA A 272 -10.82 17.60 4.96
CA ALA A 272 -9.45 17.29 4.62
C ALA A 272 -9.35 16.49 3.32
N GLY A 273 -8.58 17.02 2.42
CA GLY A 273 -8.10 16.30 1.24
C GLY A 273 -6.61 16.06 1.34
N TRP A 274 -6.19 14.82 1.21
CA TRP A 274 -4.78 14.45 1.31
C TRP A 274 -4.03 14.60 0.01
N SER A 275 -4.70 14.46 -1.10
CA SER A 275 -4.01 14.31 -2.37
C SER A 275 -4.22 15.48 -3.29
N GLN A 276 -3.13 16.10 -3.64
CA GLN A 276 -3.06 17.04 -4.77
C GLN A 276 -3.22 16.34 -6.13
N GLY A 277 -3.75 15.16 -6.21
CA GLY A 277 -3.81 14.43 -7.46
C GLY A 277 -4.68 13.20 -7.49
N ALA A 278 -5.27 12.81 -6.36
CA ALA A 278 -6.23 11.73 -6.35
C ALA A 278 -7.37 12.06 -7.31
N TYR A 279 -7.73 11.08 -8.11
CA TYR A 279 -8.77 11.19 -9.14
C TYR A 279 -8.52 12.27 -10.20
N TYR A 280 -7.29 12.78 -10.34
CA TYR A 280 -7.03 13.93 -11.23
C TYR A 280 -7.33 13.65 -12.70
N PHE A 281 -7.46 12.40 -13.09
CA PHE A 281 -7.92 12.02 -14.42
C PHE A 281 -9.43 12.12 -14.59
N ASP A 282 -10.20 11.98 -13.51
CA ASP A 282 -11.64 11.86 -13.55
C ASP A 282 -12.38 12.94 -12.78
N ASN A 283 -11.79 13.40 -11.69
CA ASN A 283 -12.48 14.19 -10.69
C ASN A 283 -11.52 15.19 -10.02
N LYS A 284 -11.92 16.45 -9.93
CA LYS A 284 -11.18 17.50 -9.22
C LYS A 284 -12.13 18.29 -8.39
N ALA A 285 -12.13 18.07 -7.08
CA ALA A 285 -12.90 18.88 -6.15
C ALA A 285 -12.15 20.17 -5.79
N GLU A 286 -12.91 21.17 -5.37
CA GLU A 286 -12.35 22.38 -4.79
C GLU A 286 -11.47 22.05 -3.57
N LYS A 287 -10.41 22.85 -3.36
CA LYS A 287 -9.51 22.71 -2.21
C LYS A 287 -8.84 21.32 -2.07
N ASN A 288 -8.72 20.59 -3.17
CA ASN A 288 -8.14 19.23 -3.17
C ASN A 288 -8.89 18.19 -2.32
N LEU A 289 -10.18 18.34 -2.14
CA LEU A 289 -11.04 17.37 -1.42
C LEU A 289 -11.35 16.11 -2.24
N ASN A 290 -10.42 15.69 -3.10
CA ASN A 290 -10.63 14.53 -3.98
C ASN A 290 -10.35 13.20 -3.30
N MET A 291 -9.70 13.21 -2.14
CA MET A 291 -9.28 12.02 -1.44
C MET A 291 -9.37 12.26 0.05
N ASN A 292 -10.37 11.69 0.67
CA ASN A 292 -10.54 11.71 2.12
C ASN A 292 -10.19 10.34 2.68
N GLU A 293 -8.99 10.23 3.26
CA GLU A 293 -8.39 8.95 3.61
C GLU A 293 -9.16 8.22 4.70
N GLU A 294 -9.88 8.95 5.55
CA GLU A 294 -10.73 8.37 6.58
C GLU A 294 -11.86 7.48 6.02
N TRP A 295 -12.31 7.76 4.79
CA TRP A 295 -13.46 7.11 4.15
C TRP A 295 -13.10 5.99 3.16
N PHE A 296 -11.87 5.50 3.20
CA PHE A 296 -11.39 4.51 2.23
C PHE A 296 -11.86 3.09 2.48
N GLY A 297 -12.38 2.78 3.67
CA GLY A 297 -12.86 1.46 4.00
C GLY A 297 -13.92 0.95 3.01
N ILE A 298 -13.75 -0.28 2.51
CA ILE A 298 -14.85 -0.99 1.83
C ILE A 298 -15.85 -1.57 2.82
N VAL A 299 -15.52 -1.48 4.11
CA VAL A 299 -16.36 -1.85 5.25
C VAL A 299 -16.32 -0.73 6.28
N GLY A 300 -17.45 -0.11 6.56
CA GLY A 300 -17.62 0.83 7.66
C GLY A 300 -17.69 0.12 9.02
N ILE A 301 -17.57 0.89 10.09
CA ILE A 301 -17.64 0.41 11.47
C ILE A 301 -18.81 1.08 12.18
N SER A 302 -19.70 0.28 12.81
CA SER A 302 -20.83 0.77 13.58
C SER A 302 -20.46 1.02 15.06
N GLU A 303 -21.20 1.92 15.70
CA GLU A 303 -21.16 2.06 17.16
C GLU A 303 -21.70 0.81 17.87
N ASP A 304 -22.65 0.13 17.26
CA ASP A 304 -23.23 -1.09 17.81
C ASP A 304 -22.18 -2.17 17.92
N LYS A 305 -22.25 -2.91 19.01
CA LYS A 305 -21.37 -4.05 19.26
C LYS A 305 -22.15 -5.37 19.21
N GLU A 306 -21.49 -6.35 18.64
CA GLU A 306 -21.90 -7.74 18.71
C GLU A 306 -20.75 -8.56 19.31
N ASN A 307 -21.04 -9.28 20.41
CA ASN A 307 -20.02 -10.02 21.17
C ASN A 307 -18.80 -9.16 21.59
N GLY A 308 -19.05 -7.89 21.95
CA GLY A 308 -18.01 -6.96 22.39
C GLY A 308 -17.18 -6.33 21.27
N VAL A 309 -17.47 -6.63 20.02
CA VAL A 309 -16.77 -6.09 18.84
C VAL A 309 -17.74 -5.22 18.04
N ASN A 310 -17.29 -4.06 17.57
CA ASN A 310 -18.07 -3.18 16.70
C ASN A 310 -18.51 -3.92 15.44
N LYS A 311 -19.78 -3.78 15.08
CA LYS A 311 -20.33 -4.38 13.85
C LYS A 311 -19.63 -3.82 12.63
N ARG A 312 -19.43 -4.67 11.64
CA ARG A 312 -18.93 -4.30 10.32
C ARG A 312 -20.12 -3.98 9.41
N LEU A 313 -20.01 -2.89 8.68
CA LEU A 313 -21.02 -2.39 7.73
C LEU A 313 -20.45 -2.47 6.32
N PRO A 314 -20.60 -3.62 5.62
CA PRO A 314 -20.08 -3.76 4.27
C PRO A 314 -20.75 -2.77 3.32
N ARG A 315 -19.95 -1.99 2.59
CA ARG A 315 -20.40 -1.05 1.57
C ARG A 315 -20.64 -1.74 0.23
N LYS A 316 -21.27 -1.05 -0.70
CA LYS A 316 -21.53 -1.58 -2.06
C LYS A 316 -20.26 -2.09 -2.75
N ALA A 317 -19.14 -1.43 -2.52
CA ALA A 317 -17.82 -1.86 -3.01
C ALA A 317 -17.46 -3.29 -2.57
N TYR A 318 -17.71 -3.65 -1.31
CA TYR A 318 -17.48 -5.02 -0.81
C TYR A 318 -18.28 -6.06 -1.62
N TYR A 319 -19.56 -5.83 -1.85
CA TYR A 319 -20.41 -6.76 -2.59
C TYR A 319 -20.07 -6.82 -4.08
N MET A 320 -19.70 -5.70 -4.68
CA MET A 320 -19.25 -5.63 -6.07
C MET A 320 -17.97 -6.45 -6.25
N LEU A 321 -16.97 -6.26 -5.39
CA LEU A 321 -15.71 -6.99 -5.43
C LEU A 321 -15.92 -8.48 -5.22
N LYS A 322 -16.74 -8.88 -4.23
CA LYS A 322 -17.14 -10.28 -4.02
C LYS A 322 -17.63 -10.91 -5.30
N LYS A 323 -18.61 -10.27 -5.98
CA LYS A 323 -19.15 -10.77 -7.25
C LYS A 323 -18.12 -10.89 -8.35
N MET A 324 -17.19 -9.93 -8.44
CA MET A 324 -16.11 -9.95 -9.43
C MET A 324 -15.15 -11.11 -9.20
N TRP A 325 -14.73 -11.33 -7.96
CA TRP A 325 -13.74 -12.35 -7.62
C TRP A 325 -14.32 -13.77 -7.68
N GLU A 326 -15.59 -13.97 -7.30
CA GLU A 326 -16.29 -15.24 -7.50
C GLU A 326 -16.35 -15.64 -8.98
N SER A 327 -16.63 -14.69 -9.88
CA SER A 327 -16.71 -14.94 -11.32
C SER A 327 -15.34 -15.25 -11.96
N SER A 328 -14.25 -14.81 -11.33
CA SER A 328 -12.87 -15.04 -11.80
C SER A 328 -12.31 -16.39 -11.35
N SER A 329 -12.82 -16.93 -10.23
CA SER A 329 -12.40 -18.25 -9.69
C SER A 329 -13.00 -19.44 -10.43
N SER A 330 -13.97 -19.18 -11.32
CA SER A 330 -14.70 -20.21 -12.09
C SER A 330 -14.13 -20.40 -13.51
N LYS A 331 -13.05 -19.73 -13.85
CA LYS A 331 -12.35 -19.83 -15.14
C LYS A 331 -10.92 -20.35 -14.96
#